data_60f20c084c46f4a37638007113be2fd4
#
_entry.id   60f20c084c46f4a37638007113be2fd4
#
_cell.length_a   1.000
_cell.length_b   1.000
_cell.length_c   1.000
_cell.angle_alpha   90.00
_cell.angle_beta   90.00
_cell.angle_gamma   90.00
#
_symmetry.space_group_name_H-M   'P 1'
#
loop_
_entity.id
_entity.type
_entity.pdbx_description
1 polymer ?
#
loop_
_entity_poly.entity_id
_entity_poly.type
_entity_poly.pdbx_seq_one_letter_code
_entity_poly.pdbx_strand_id
1 'polypeptide(L)'
;MKQPKLVAGNWKMNGNRASNQALLEAVVAGIVGLPGVQCAVCVPFPYLGEVAEQLRASPVAWGAQNVSEHARGAYTGEVSAAMLVEFGCRYAIVGHSERRQLYGETDAQVAGKFAAALDAKLTPILCVGETLQERDAGRTDKVVARQLDEVLTTTGIEAFSGAVVAYEPV
;
A
#
# COMPACT_ATOMS: atom_id res chain seq x y z
N MET A 1 -5.98 19.86 13.17
CA MET A 1 -5.40 18.73 13.94
C MET A 1 -4.14 18.27 13.23
N LYS A 2 -3.02 18.01 13.96
CA LYS A 2 -1.83 17.41 13.34
C LYS A 2 -2.17 15.97 12.91
N GLN A 3 -1.93 15.65 11.64
CA GLN A 3 -2.06 14.26 11.19
C GLN A 3 -1.06 13.37 11.96
N PRO A 4 -1.47 12.17 12.38
CA PRO A 4 -0.56 11.25 13.05
C PRO A 4 0.55 10.82 12.06
N LYS A 5 1.74 10.63 12.57
CA LYS A 5 2.85 10.09 11.79
C LYS A 5 2.59 8.61 11.50
N LEU A 6 2.63 8.20 10.24
CA LEU A 6 2.54 6.81 9.82
C LEU A 6 3.92 6.27 9.47
N VAL A 7 4.30 5.15 10.07
CA VAL A 7 5.43 4.32 9.67
C VAL A 7 4.87 3.06 9.03
N ALA A 8 5.05 2.89 7.72
CA ALA A 8 4.57 1.75 6.97
C ALA A 8 5.75 0.92 6.45
N GLY A 9 5.81 -0.36 6.82
CA GLY A 9 6.83 -1.31 6.38
C GLY A 9 6.33 -2.16 5.21
N ASN A 10 6.92 -1.99 4.03
CA ASN A 10 6.69 -2.88 2.89
C ASN A 10 7.69 -4.03 2.93
N TRP A 11 7.20 -5.25 3.16
CA TRP A 11 8.07 -6.44 3.22
C TRP A 11 8.59 -6.87 1.86
N LYS A 12 8.01 -6.35 0.80
CA LYS A 12 8.29 -6.81 -0.57
C LYS A 12 8.11 -8.33 -0.66
N MET A 13 8.88 -9.03 -1.49
CA MET A 13 8.81 -10.49 -1.63
C MET A 13 9.79 -11.18 -0.65
N ASN A 14 9.59 -10.95 0.65
CA ASN A 14 10.43 -11.52 1.70
C ASN A 14 9.60 -12.18 2.79
N GLY A 15 10.26 -13.02 3.58
CA GLY A 15 9.71 -13.63 4.79
C GLY A 15 9.49 -15.13 4.68
N ASN A 16 9.30 -15.70 5.85
CA ASN A 16 8.78 -17.05 6.08
C ASN A 16 8.07 -17.03 7.44
N ARG A 17 7.28 -18.07 7.75
CA ARG A 17 6.44 -18.08 8.96
C ARG A 17 7.22 -17.76 10.25
N ALA A 18 8.37 -18.40 10.45
CA ALA A 18 9.16 -18.22 11.67
C ALA A 18 9.77 -16.81 11.77
N SER A 19 10.36 -16.32 10.69
CA SER A 19 10.95 -14.97 10.66
C SER A 19 9.89 -13.88 10.76
N ASN A 20 8.71 -14.10 10.16
CA ASN A 20 7.60 -13.17 10.23
C ASN A 20 7.09 -13.02 11.65
N GLN A 21 6.90 -14.14 12.35
CA GLN A 21 6.47 -14.14 13.75
C GLN A 21 7.45 -13.35 14.62
N ALA A 22 8.73 -13.68 14.56
CA ALA A 22 9.76 -12.99 15.35
C ALA A 22 9.84 -11.49 15.05
N LEU A 23 9.72 -11.11 13.76
CA LEU A 23 9.70 -9.70 13.36
C LEU A 23 8.49 -8.96 13.92
N LEU A 24 7.30 -9.55 13.84
CA LEU A 24 6.07 -8.93 14.34
C LEU A 24 6.09 -8.77 15.87
N GLU A 25 6.58 -9.76 16.60
CA GLU A 25 6.80 -9.66 18.04
C GLU A 25 7.71 -8.48 18.40
N ALA A 26 8.82 -8.31 17.68
CA ALA A 26 9.75 -7.20 17.87
C ALA A 26 9.12 -5.84 17.51
N VAL A 27 8.35 -5.76 16.41
CA VAL A 27 7.64 -4.53 15.99
C VAL A 27 6.60 -4.14 17.03
N VAL A 28 5.79 -5.08 17.51
CA VAL A 28 4.77 -4.83 18.54
C VAL A 28 5.44 -4.33 19.83
N ALA A 29 6.50 -4.98 20.27
CA ALA A 29 7.23 -4.54 21.45
C ALA A 29 7.82 -3.13 21.29
N GLY A 30 8.35 -2.81 20.13
CA GLY A 30 8.98 -1.52 19.83
C GLY A 30 8.02 -0.34 19.71
N ILE A 31 6.76 -0.58 19.33
CA ILE A 31 5.76 0.50 19.17
C ILE A 31 5.08 0.89 20.49
N VAL A 32 5.14 0.03 21.49
CA VAL A 32 4.56 0.31 22.81
C VAL A 32 5.22 1.55 23.42
N GLY A 33 4.43 2.54 23.79
CA GLY A 33 4.92 3.78 24.40
C GLY A 33 5.37 4.87 23.43
N LEU A 34 5.08 4.75 22.12
CA LEU A 34 5.32 5.79 21.13
C LEU A 34 4.01 6.55 20.80
N PRO A 35 3.65 7.58 21.58
CA PRO A 35 2.38 8.31 21.35
C PRO A 35 2.42 9.10 20.03
N GLY A 36 1.30 9.10 19.32
CA GLY A 36 1.15 9.88 18.08
C GLY A 36 1.82 9.27 16.85
N VAL A 37 2.30 8.03 16.94
CA VAL A 37 2.82 7.24 15.80
C VAL A 37 1.87 6.10 15.51
N GLN A 38 1.45 5.97 14.25
CA GLN A 38 0.77 4.79 13.71
C GLN A 38 1.82 3.91 13.03
N CYS A 39 1.70 2.60 13.20
CA CYS A 39 2.55 1.63 12.52
C CYS A 39 1.71 0.67 11.70
N ALA A 40 2.17 0.36 10.50
CA ALA A 40 1.56 -0.61 9.62
C ALA A 40 2.62 -1.49 8.95
N VAL A 41 2.26 -2.74 8.65
CA VAL A 41 3.07 -3.64 7.84
C VAL A 41 2.27 -4.08 6.61
N CYS A 42 2.87 -3.98 5.43
CA CYS A 42 2.29 -4.48 4.18
C CYS A 42 3.03 -5.74 3.77
N VAL A 43 2.33 -6.87 3.79
CA VAL A 43 2.90 -8.20 3.71
C VAL A 43 2.47 -8.93 2.46
N PRO A 44 3.25 -9.93 1.96
CA PRO A 44 2.80 -10.82 0.89
C PRO A 44 1.47 -11.51 1.23
N PHE A 45 0.59 -11.67 0.23
CA PHE A 45 -0.74 -12.27 0.42
C PHE A 45 -0.76 -13.59 1.19
N PRO A 46 0.18 -14.55 0.99
CA PRO A 46 0.19 -15.81 1.72
C PRO A 46 0.30 -15.69 3.24
N TYR A 47 0.78 -14.55 3.73
CA TYR A 47 1.00 -14.32 5.17
C TYR A 47 -0.11 -13.51 5.84
N LEU A 48 -1.08 -12.97 5.08
CA LEU A 48 -2.11 -12.09 5.63
C LEU A 48 -2.91 -12.72 6.77
N GLY A 49 -3.29 -14.00 6.65
CA GLY A 49 -4.05 -14.69 7.68
C GLY A 49 -3.31 -14.78 9.02
N GLU A 50 -2.04 -15.19 8.98
CA GLU A 50 -1.19 -15.32 10.17
C GLU A 50 -0.88 -13.95 10.79
N VAL A 51 -0.59 -12.96 9.95
CA VAL A 51 -0.32 -11.59 10.39
C VAL A 51 -1.56 -10.98 11.06
N ALA A 52 -2.74 -11.16 10.47
CA ALA A 52 -4.01 -10.71 11.05
C ALA A 52 -4.27 -11.32 12.42
N GLU A 53 -4.00 -12.63 12.58
CA GLU A 53 -4.18 -13.31 13.86
C GLU A 53 -3.19 -12.79 14.91
N GLN A 54 -1.93 -12.64 14.56
CA GLN A 54 -0.86 -12.19 15.46
C GLN A 54 -1.02 -10.73 15.88
N LEU A 55 -1.50 -9.85 14.98
CA LEU A 55 -1.62 -8.42 15.25
C LEU A 55 -2.97 -7.98 15.80
N ARG A 56 -3.98 -8.85 15.85
CA ARG A 56 -5.37 -8.53 16.24
C ARG A 56 -5.50 -7.74 17.53
N ALA A 57 -4.67 -8.04 18.53
CA ALA A 57 -4.66 -7.37 19.83
C ALA A 57 -3.55 -6.31 19.97
N SER A 58 -2.95 -5.88 18.87
CA SER A 58 -1.84 -4.93 18.87
C SER A 58 -2.25 -3.59 18.24
N PRO A 59 -1.49 -2.50 18.48
CA PRO A 59 -1.71 -1.22 17.83
C PRO A 59 -1.15 -1.17 16.39
N VAL A 60 -0.53 -2.25 15.91
CA VAL A 60 0.06 -2.32 14.57
C VAL A 60 -1.02 -2.73 13.57
N ALA A 61 -1.25 -1.90 12.56
CA ALA A 61 -2.14 -2.24 11.45
C ALA A 61 -1.41 -3.09 10.41
N TRP A 62 -2.18 -3.78 9.58
CA TRP A 62 -1.62 -4.52 8.45
C TRP A 62 -2.33 -4.21 7.14
N GLY A 63 -1.68 -4.54 6.05
CA GLY A 63 -2.19 -4.32 4.71
C GLY A 63 -1.51 -5.20 3.68
N ALA A 64 -1.97 -5.05 2.45
CA ALA A 64 -1.46 -5.77 1.29
C ALA A 64 -0.49 -4.93 0.47
N GLN A 65 0.31 -5.60 -0.35
CA GLN A 65 1.31 -4.98 -1.23
C GLN A 65 0.76 -4.67 -2.63
N ASN A 66 -0.46 -5.09 -2.91
CA ASN A 66 -1.20 -4.86 -4.14
C ASN A 66 -2.68 -5.13 -3.89
N VAL A 67 -3.52 -4.72 -4.83
CA VAL A 67 -4.95 -5.00 -4.89
C VAL A 67 -5.38 -5.04 -6.35
N SER A 68 -6.40 -5.81 -6.69
CA SER A 68 -7.02 -5.78 -8.02
C SER A 68 -7.91 -4.55 -8.17
N GLU A 69 -7.96 -3.98 -9.36
CA GLU A 69 -8.95 -2.98 -9.74
C GLU A 69 -10.36 -3.57 -9.93
N HIS A 70 -10.44 -4.90 -10.04
CA HIS A 70 -11.68 -5.65 -10.27
C HIS A 70 -12.25 -6.19 -8.96
N ALA A 71 -13.55 -6.06 -8.78
CA ALA A 71 -14.24 -6.52 -7.57
C ALA A 71 -14.34 -8.06 -7.52
N ARG A 72 -14.52 -8.71 -8.66
CA ARG A 72 -14.64 -10.18 -8.83
C ARG A 72 -14.61 -10.57 -10.30
N GLY A 73 -14.42 -11.84 -10.59
CA GLY A 73 -14.54 -12.36 -11.96
C GLY A 73 -13.41 -13.30 -12.36
N ALA A 74 -13.21 -13.47 -13.67
CA ALA A 74 -12.21 -14.36 -14.24
C ALA A 74 -10.82 -13.70 -14.29
N TYR A 75 -10.27 -13.42 -13.12
CA TYR A 75 -8.98 -12.78 -12.93
C TYR A 75 -8.08 -13.68 -12.09
N THR A 76 -7.70 -14.83 -12.65
CA THR A 76 -6.92 -15.85 -11.95
C THR A 76 -5.62 -15.29 -11.37
N GLY A 77 -5.45 -15.42 -10.05
CA GLY A 77 -4.28 -14.93 -9.32
C GLY A 77 -4.44 -13.54 -8.71
N GLU A 78 -5.48 -12.77 -9.08
CA GLU A 78 -5.77 -11.47 -8.49
C GLU A 78 -6.48 -11.58 -7.12
N VAL A 79 -6.24 -10.59 -6.29
CA VAL A 79 -6.88 -10.44 -4.97
C VAL A 79 -7.66 -9.15 -4.94
N SER A 80 -8.99 -9.24 -4.76
CA SER A 80 -9.87 -8.07 -4.71
C SER A 80 -9.76 -7.33 -3.38
N ALA A 81 -10.18 -6.06 -3.38
CA ALA A 81 -10.23 -5.25 -2.17
C ALA A 81 -11.16 -5.86 -1.11
N ALA A 82 -12.28 -6.47 -1.51
CA ALA A 82 -13.19 -7.15 -0.58
C ALA A 82 -12.51 -8.32 0.14
N MET A 83 -11.71 -9.13 -0.57
CA MET A 83 -10.94 -10.21 0.05
C MET A 83 -9.95 -9.67 1.08
N LEU A 84 -9.28 -8.55 0.80
CA LEU A 84 -8.35 -7.93 1.75
C LEU A 84 -9.07 -7.46 3.02
N VAL A 85 -10.27 -6.90 2.88
CA VAL A 85 -11.09 -6.48 4.03
C VAL A 85 -11.48 -7.67 4.91
N GLU A 86 -11.80 -8.84 4.32
CA GLU A 86 -12.08 -10.06 5.09
C GLU A 86 -10.90 -10.50 5.96
N PHE A 87 -9.67 -10.25 5.51
CA PHE A 87 -8.44 -10.47 6.29
C PHE A 87 -8.10 -9.31 7.25
N GLY A 88 -8.99 -8.33 7.40
CA GLY A 88 -8.81 -7.20 8.30
C GLY A 88 -7.72 -6.21 7.85
N CYS A 89 -7.33 -6.22 6.59
CA CYS A 89 -6.40 -5.24 6.06
C CYS A 89 -6.95 -3.82 6.23
N ARG A 90 -6.10 -2.90 6.63
CA ARG A 90 -6.41 -1.48 6.68
C ARG A 90 -5.81 -0.74 5.49
N TYR A 91 -4.68 -1.20 4.97
CA TYR A 91 -3.92 -0.56 3.91
C TYR A 91 -3.78 -1.46 2.69
N ALA A 92 -3.62 -0.84 1.51
CA ALA A 92 -3.16 -1.50 0.29
C ALA A 92 -2.18 -0.60 -0.45
N ILE A 93 -0.99 -1.11 -0.74
CA ILE A 93 -0.01 -0.40 -1.59
C ILE A 93 -0.52 -0.49 -3.04
N VAL A 94 -0.50 0.65 -3.74
CA VAL A 94 -0.87 0.73 -5.15
C VAL A 94 0.18 1.53 -5.92
N GLY A 95 0.52 1.09 -7.12
CA GLY A 95 1.46 1.77 -8.00
C GLY A 95 2.91 1.78 -7.55
N HIS A 96 3.33 0.82 -6.72
CA HIS A 96 4.73 0.68 -6.30
C HIS A 96 5.67 0.64 -7.51
N SER A 97 6.84 1.29 -7.41
CA SER A 97 7.81 1.42 -8.51
C SER A 97 8.18 0.07 -9.15
N GLU A 98 8.37 -0.97 -8.36
CA GLU A 98 8.65 -2.33 -8.85
C GLU A 98 7.51 -2.86 -9.73
N ARG A 99 6.25 -2.59 -9.39
CA ARG A 99 5.10 -3.04 -10.18
C ARG A 99 4.98 -2.30 -11.50
N ARG A 100 5.26 -0.99 -11.49
CA ARG A 100 5.33 -0.18 -12.71
C ARG A 100 6.44 -0.65 -13.64
N GLN A 101 7.63 -0.90 -13.10
CA GLN A 101 8.82 -1.23 -13.89
C GLN A 101 8.86 -2.70 -14.32
N LEU A 102 8.54 -3.65 -13.44
CA LEU A 102 8.72 -5.09 -13.68
C LEU A 102 7.47 -5.75 -14.26
N TYR A 103 6.29 -5.24 -13.92
CA TYR A 103 4.99 -5.83 -14.33
C TYR A 103 4.19 -4.91 -15.26
N GLY A 104 4.72 -3.73 -15.60
CA GLY A 104 4.10 -2.84 -16.57
C GLY A 104 2.80 -2.18 -16.09
N GLU A 105 2.60 -2.04 -14.76
CA GLU A 105 1.43 -1.33 -14.25
C GLU A 105 1.36 0.10 -14.79
N THR A 106 0.28 0.42 -15.47
CA THR A 106 0.01 1.75 -16.03
C THR A 106 -0.60 2.69 -15.00
N ASP A 107 -0.52 4.00 -15.24
CA ASP A 107 -1.15 5.00 -14.37
C ASP A 107 -2.66 4.78 -14.27
N ALA A 108 -3.33 4.40 -15.36
CA ALA A 108 -4.76 4.07 -15.38
C ALA A 108 -5.10 2.86 -14.49
N GLN A 109 -4.30 1.79 -14.55
CA GLN A 109 -4.50 0.64 -13.67
C GLN A 109 -4.29 1.00 -12.20
N VAL A 110 -3.30 1.84 -11.90
CA VAL A 110 -3.05 2.32 -10.54
C VAL A 110 -4.23 3.16 -10.04
N ALA A 111 -4.80 4.02 -10.89
CA ALA A 111 -6.00 4.79 -10.55
C ALA A 111 -7.21 3.88 -10.26
N GLY A 112 -7.42 2.83 -11.08
CA GLY A 112 -8.46 1.82 -10.83
C GLY A 112 -8.27 1.08 -9.51
N LYS A 113 -7.04 0.66 -9.19
CA LYS A 113 -6.70 0.02 -7.92
C LYS A 113 -6.90 0.94 -6.72
N PHE A 114 -6.52 2.22 -6.86
CA PHE A 114 -6.74 3.24 -5.85
C PHE A 114 -8.23 3.41 -5.55
N ALA A 115 -9.06 3.55 -6.59
CA ALA A 115 -10.51 3.64 -6.46
C ALA A 115 -11.11 2.38 -5.78
N ALA A 116 -10.73 1.18 -6.25
CA ALA A 116 -11.21 -0.08 -5.68
C ALA A 116 -10.86 -0.23 -4.19
N ALA A 117 -9.67 0.21 -3.77
CA ALA A 117 -9.28 0.20 -2.37
C ALA A 117 -10.16 1.14 -1.53
N LEU A 118 -10.39 2.37 -1.99
CA LEU A 118 -11.25 3.35 -1.29
C LEU A 118 -12.70 2.88 -1.18
N ASP A 119 -13.26 2.33 -2.25
CA ASP A 119 -14.63 1.82 -2.29
C ASP A 119 -14.84 0.72 -1.23
N ALA A 120 -13.82 -0.11 -1.03
CA ALA A 120 -13.81 -1.14 0.01
C ALA A 120 -13.43 -0.62 1.41
N LYS A 121 -13.22 0.68 1.60
CA LYS A 121 -12.80 1.32 2.86
C LYS A 121 -11.38 0.95 3.31
N LEU A 122 -10.55 0.49 2.40
CA LEU A 122 -9.10 0.43 2.63
C LEU A 122 -8.50 1.82 2.49
N THR A 123 -7.38 2.05 3.15
CA THR A 123 -6.55 3.23 2.92
C THR A 123 -5.48 2.89 1.87
N PRO A 124 -5.59 3.36 0.63
CA PRO A 124 -4.54 3.14 -0.35
C PRO A 124 -3.28 3.92 0.03
N ILE A 125 -2.11 3.26 -0.12
CA ILE A 125 -0.80 3.89 -0.09
C ILE A 125 -0.38 4.04 -1.56
N LEU A 126 -0.65 5.21 -2.13
CA LEU A 126 -0.31 5.52 -3.53
C LEU A 126 1.18 5.82 -3.64
N CYS A 127 1.91 4.95 -4.32
CA CYS A 127 3.32 5.17 -4.62
C CYS A 127 3.47 5.95 -5.93
N VAL A 128 4.24 7.02 -5.84
CA VAL A 128 4.63 7.87 -6.98
C VAL A 128 6.13 8.08 -6.96
N GLY A 129 6.74 8.24 -8.11
CA GLY A 129 8.17 8.48 -8.23
C GLY A 129 8.66 8.23 -9.65
N GLU A 130 9.79 8.85 -9.96
CA GLU A 130 10.49 8.76 -11.23
C GLU A 130 11.57 7.66 -11.19
N THR A 131 11.98 7.23 -12.36
CA THR A 131 13.19 6.42 -12.55
C THR A 131 14.46 7.28 -12.48
N LEU A 132 15.63 6.66 -12.23
CA LEU A 132 16.90 7.36 -12.23
C LEU A 132 17.11 8.12 -13.55
N GLN A 133 16.80 7.49 -14.69
CA GLN A 133 16.91 8.12 -16.00
C GLN A 133 16.02 9.38 -16.15
N GLU A 134 14.82 9.34 -15.59
CA GLU A 134 13.90 10.49 -15.60
C GLU A 134 14.40 11.60 -14.68
N ARG A 135 14.96 11.25 -13.52
CA ARG A 135 15.58 12.19 -12.59
C ARG A 135 16.80 12.89 -13.23
N ASP A 136 17.71 12.13 -13.82
CA ASP A 136 18.90 12.65 -14.51
C ASP A 136 18.52 13.58 -15.67
N ALA A 137 17.37 13.32 -16.29
CA ALA A 137 16.81 14.17 -17.34
C ALA A 137 16.01 15.39 -16.82
N GLY A 138 15.96 15.62 -15.49
CA GLY A 138 15.22 16.72 -14.86
C GLY A 138 13.70 16.63 -15.02
N ARG A 139 13.13 15.42 -15.12
CA ARG A 139 11.70 15.18 -15.40
C ARG A 139 10.89 14.77 -14.18
N THR A 140 11.45 14.81 -12.97
CA THR A 140 10.81 14.40 -11.72
C THR A 140 9.39 14.96 -11.57
N ASP A 141 9.26 16.28 -11.60
CA ASP A 141 7.98 16.96 -11.41
C ASP A 141 6.93 16.53 -12.45
N LYS A 142 7.35 16.40 -13.71
CA LYS A 142 6.48 15.98 -14.81
C LYS A 142 5.97 14.54 -14.63
N VAL A 143 6.85 13.65 -14.16
CA VAL A 143 6.48 12.24 -13.94
C VAL A 143 5.53 12.10 -12.76
N VAL A 144 5.87 12.73 -11.63
CA VAL A 144 5.03 12.69 -10.42
C VAL A 144 3.68 13.34 -10.68
N ALA A 145 3.65 14.50 -11.35
CA ALA A 145 2.39 15.16 -11.72
C ALA A 145 1.52 14.25 -12.58
N ARG A 146 2.06 13.63 -13.65
CA ARG A 146 1.32 12.70 -14.51
C ARG A 146 0.70 11.55 -13.70
N GLN A 147 1.48 10.94 -12.79
CA GLN A 147 1.03 9.81 -11.98
C GLN A 147 -0.09 10.22 -11.01
N LEU A 148 -0.03 11.42 -10.43
CA LEU A 148 -1.07 11.97 -9.56
C LEU A 148 -2.30 12.41 -10.35
N ASP A 149 -2.13 13.05 -11.51
CA ASP A 149 -3.22 13.55 -12.34
C ASP A 149 -4.16 12.45 -12.82
N GLU A 150 -3.63 11.26 -13.14
CA GLU A 150 -4.45 10.11 -13.54
C GLU A 150 -5.38 9.67 -12.40
N VAL A 151 -4.86 9.60 -11.17
CA VAL A 151 -5.66 9.26 -9.99
C VAL A 151 -6.66 10.38 -9.68
N LEU A 152 -6.24 11.65 -9.75
CA LEU A 152 -7.10 12.81 -9.53
C LEU A 152 -8.25 12.87 -10.55
N THR A 153 -7.96 12.59 -11.82
CA THR A 153 -8.97 12.58 -12.89
C THR A 153 -10.00 11.46 -12.67
N THR A 154 -9.54 10.30 -12.17
CA THR A 154 -10.41 9.14 -11.95
C THR A 154 -11.27 9.28 -10.70
N THR A 155 -10.72 9.83 -9.59
CA THR A 155 -11.36 9.76 -8.26
C THR A 155 -11.73 11.11 -7.66
N GLY A 156 -11.18 12.20 -8.18
CA GLY A 156 -11.31 13.54 -7.61
C GLY A 156 -10.40 13.79 -6.41
N ILE A 157 -10.23 15.07 -6.05
CA ILE A 157 -9.32 15.50 -4.98
C ILE A 157 -9.76 15.00 -3.59
N GLU A 158 -11.06 14.91 -3.35
CA GLU A 158 -11.62 14.51 -2.05
C GLU A 158 -11.21 13.09 -1.66
N ALA A 159 -10.95 12.22 -2.65
CA ALA A 159 -10.48 10.85 -2.45
C ALA A 159 -9.15 10.77 -1.69
N PHE A 160 -8.30 11.78 -1.84
CA PHE A 160 -7.00 11.84 -1.18
C PHE A 160 -7.07 12.06 0.33
N SER A 161 -8.23 12.52 0.85
CA SER A 161 -8.44 12.62 2.30
C SER A 161 -8.42 11.25 3.00
N GLY A 162 -8.74 10.17 2.28
CA GLY A 162 -8.73 8.78 2.76
C GLY A 162 -7.47 7.99 2.36
N ALA A 163 -6.44 8.64 1.85
CA ALA A 163 -5.27 7.99 1.27
C ALA A 163 -3.95 8.46 1.90
N VAL A 164 -2.88 7.72 1.60
CA VAL A 164 -1.50 8.11 1.86
C VAL A 164 -0.78 8.19 0.51
N VAL A 165 0.02 9.22 0.30
CA VAL A 165 0.90 9.33 -0.85
C VAL A 165 2.32 9.05 -0.39
N ALA A 166 2.97 8.06 -1.01
CA ALA A 166 4.36 7.71 -0.77
C ALA A 166 5.21 8.10 -1.99
N TYR A 167 6.14 9.02 -1.79
CA TYR A 167 7.13 9.35 -2.81
C TYR A 167 8.33 8.43 -2.68
N GLU A 168 8.60 7.65 -3.73
CA GLU A 168 9.70 6.70 -3.79
C GLU A 168 10.74 7.20 -4.82
N PRO A 169 11.70 8.03 -4.41
CA PRO A 169 12.80 8.43 -5.31
C PRO A 169 13.69 7.23 -5.59
N VAL A 170 14.12 7.08 -6.84
CA VAL A 170 15.00 5.98 -7.29
C VAL A 170 16.45 6.41 -7.22
#